data_d886b21a95de5077e7551b0df969ad3e
#
_entry.id   d886b21a95de5077e7551b0df969ad3e
#
_cell.length_a   1.000
_cell.length_b   1.000
_cell.length_c   1.000
_cell.angle_alpha   90.00
_cell.angle_beta   90.00
_cell.angle_gamma   90.00
#
_symmetry.space_group_name_H-M   'P 1'
#
loop_
_entity.id
_entity.type
_entity.pdbx_description
1 polymer ?
#
loop_
_entity_poly.entity_id
_entity_poly.type
_entity_poly.pdbx_seq_one_letter_code
_entity_poly.pdbx_strand_id
1 'polypeptide(L)'
;VNNRKTVFLIAAIIFLGGIFAYQSMPKENFPELQIPEIYVGIAKPGSSPQYMAEKIAKSVEKELGGIKLVDEINTNAINGYVTIRVKFDFKMSVDKGLQKVKDAVDKARTKSDFPSLPIEPNIFELDPSKMPILNINLRGDNPRLLKEIAEDLEEKIEDLVEISEVDIRGVQEQEMRIEVDPIKANSVNVTLDDIQNAVSAENQTIPGGEVLMDGVRKTIRIEGEFRDAQELGGIIVKQDDFLPVKLEDVAKVSFGNGDTTSYAREFGMPVVMLDVKKQGGQNLLDASDKINEILKTAKSDGSIPKSVTVSLTNDQSNNTRDMVSNLENSILLGILLVVGVLLFFLGLRNALFVGVAIPLSMLMSFLILDAMGVTLNVMVLFSL
;
A
#
# COMPACT_ATOMS: atom_id res chain seq x y z
N VAL A 1 25.88 31.70 -40.67
CA VAL A 1 25.09 30.47 -40.51
C VAL A 1 24.21 30.29 -41.73
N ASN A 2 24.62 29.41 -42.66
CA ASN A 2 23.93 29.22 -43.94
C ASN A 2 22.58 28.50 -43.83
N ASN A 3 22.24 27.91 -42.69
CA ASN A 3 21.03 27.09 -42.50
C ASN A 3 20.06 27.69 -41.45
N ARG A 4 19.67 28.96 -41.61
CA ARG A 4 18.71 29.61 -40.66
C ARG A 4 17.40 28.83 -40.53
N LYS A 5 16.89 28.25 -41.65
CA LYS A 5 15.63 27.48 -41.63
C LYS A 5 15.74 26.22 -40.78
N THR A 6 16.89 25.52 -40.81
CA THR A 6 17.14 24.32 -40.03
C THR A 6 17.20 24.63 -38.51
N VAL A 7 17.84 25.75 -38.15
CA VAL A 7 17.91 26.18 -36.73
C VAL A 7 16.54 26.51 -36.19
N PHE A 8 15.70 27.24 -36.94
CA PHE A 8 14.32 27.52 -36.56
C PHE A 8 13.47 26.25 -36.43
N LEU A 9 13.65 25.30 -37.35
CA LEU A 9 12.94 24.02 -37.32
C LEU A 9 13.32 23.23 -36.06
N ILE A 10 14.61 23.12 -35.74
CA ILE A 10 15.08 22.44 -34.53
C ILE A 10 14.53 23.14 -33.27
N ALA A 11 14.58 24.47 -33.21
CA ALA A 11 14.04 25.22 -32.09
C ALA A 11 12.51 25.01 -31.92
N ALA A 12 11.77 24.93 -33.02
CA ALA A 12 10.34 24.65 -32.99
C ALA A 12 10.06 23.21 -32.52
N ILE A 13 10.85 22.23 -32.94
CA ILE A 13 10.74 20.84 -32.48
C ILE A 13 11.01 20.74 -30.98
N ILE A 14 12.07 21.39 -30.47
CA ILE A 14 12.40 21.40 -29.05
C ILE A 14 11.29 22.09 -28.26
N PHE A 15 10.74 23.20 -28.75
CA PHE A 15 9.68 23.95 -28.09
C PHE A 15 8.40 23.10 -27.98
N LEU A 16 7.92 22.55 -29.09
CA LEU A 16 6.70 21.73 -29.11
C LEU A 16 6.89 20.40 -28.35
N GLY A 17 8.02 19.72 -28.58
CA GLY A 17 8.35 18.48 -27.89
C GLY A 17 8.53 18.68 -26.39
N GLY A 18 9.18 19.77 -25.96
CA GLY A 18 9.36 20.09 -24.56
C GLY A 18 8.07 20.43 -23.82
N ILE A 19 7.14 21.13 -24.48
CA ILE A 19 5.79 21.38 -23.91
C ILE A 19 5.05 20.05 -23.76
N PHE A 20 5.08 19.21 -24.78
CA PHE A 20 4.44 17.89 -24.71
C PHE A 20 5.04 17.03 -23.60
N ALA A 21 6.37 16.96 -23.51
CA ALA A 21 7.07 16.25 -22.43
C ALA A 21 6.66 16.78 -21.05
N TYR A 22 6.65 18.09 -20.84
CA TYR A 22 6.24 18.69 -19.56
C TYR A 22 4.80 18.32 -19.16
N GLN A 23 3.90 18.22 -20.13
CA GLN A 23 2.50 17.84 -19.88
C GLN A 23 2.32 16.34 -19.64
N SER A 24 3.10 15.49 -20.34
CA SER A 24 3.02 14.04 -20.23
C SER A 24 3.75 13.46 -19.04
N MET A 25 4.80 14.15 -18.53
CA MET A 25 5.58 13.67 -17.38
C MET A 25 4.70 13.48 -16.14
N PRO A 26 4.75 12.31 -15.50
CA PRO A 26 4.08 12.08 -14.21
C PRO A 26 4.58 13.06 -13.16
N LYS A 27 3.65 13.61 -12.37
CA LYS A 27 3.95 14.56 -11.31
C LYS A 27 3.79 13.90 -9.96
N GLU A 28 4.83 14.02 -9.13
CA GLU A 28 4.91 13.36 -7.82
C GLU A 28 5.42 14.33 -6.75
N ASN A 29 5.11 14.04 -5.50
CA ASN A 29 5.67 14.82 -4.39
C ASN A 29 7.15 14.47 -4.17
N PHE A 30 7.45 13.18 -4.03
CA PHE A 30 8.81 12.66 -3.87
C PHE A 30 9.17 11.71 -5.00
N PRO A 31 10.46 11.68 -5.41
CA PRO A 31 10.91 10.68 -6.39
C PRO A 31 10.78 9.27 -5.82
N GLU A 32 10.54 8.30 -6.68
CA GLU A 32 10.59 6.88 -6.33
C GLU A 32 12.04 6.47 -6.07
N LEU A 33 12.49 6.72 -4.85
CA LEU A 33 13.82 6.29 -4.41
C LEU A 33 13.72 4.85 -3.92
N GLN A 34 14.24 3.94 -4.71
CA GLN A 34 14.47 2.58 -4.24
C GLN A 34 15.66 2.59 -3.27
N ILE A 35 15.35 2.73 -1.99
CA ILE A 35 16.34 2.63 -0.92
C ILE A 35 16.54 1.15 -0.64
N PRO A 36 17.72 0.55 -0.94
CA PRO A 36 17.95 -0.87 -0.72
C PRO A 36 18.19 -1.16 0.76
N GLU A 37 17.20 -0.85 1.60
CA GLU A 37 17.19 -1.12 3.03
C GLU A 37 16.03 -2.05 3.38
N ILE A 38 16.37 -3.15 4.06
CA ILE A 38 15.41 -4.16 4.51
C ILE A 38 15.40 -4.19 6.04
N TYR A 39 14.22 -4.22 6.60
CA TYR A 39 13.99 -4.28 8.04
C TYR A 39 13.48 -5.66 8.43
N VAL A 40 14.06 -6.22 9.48
CA VAL A 40 13.65 -7.49 10.08
C VAL A 40 13.23 -7.22 11.51
N GLY A 41 11.94 -7.40 11.81
CA GLY A 41 11.39 -7.32 13.16
C GLY A 41 11.11 -8.71 13.70
N ILE A 42 11.67 -9.04 14.87
CA ILE A 42 11.46 -10.34 15.52
C ILE A 42 10.94 -10.12 16.94
N ALA A 43 9.75 -10.67 17.21
CA ALA A 43 9.09 -10.58 18.51
C ALA A 43 9.25 -11.89 19.30
N LYS A 44 9.67 -11.78 20.56
CA LYS A 44 9.65 -12.85 21.56
C LYS A 44 9.31 -12.25 22.93
N PRO A 45 8.01 -12.05 23.22
CA PRO A 45 7.57 -11.47 24.48
C PRO A 45 8.16 -12.18 25.70
N GLY A 46 8.49 -11.42 26.74
CA GLY A 46 9.08 -11.95 27.97
C GLY A 46 10.59 -12.19 27.94
N SER A 47 11.26 -11.91 26.81
CA SER A 47 12.72 -12.05 26.69
C SER A 47 13.44 -10.75 27.01
N SER A 48 14.58 -10.83 27.71
CA SER A 48 15.42 -9.65 28.00
C SER A 48 16.12 -9.14 26.72
N PRO A 49 16.54 -7.85 26.68
CA PRO A 49 17.29 -7.30 25.54
C PRO A 49 18.57 -8.07 25.24
N GLN A 50 19.26 -8.50 26.30
CA GLN A 50 20.49 -9.29 26.16
C GLN A 50 20.21 -10.65 25.50
N TYR A 51 19.13 -11.33 25.89
CA TYR A 51 18.71 -12.59 25.27
C TYR A 51 18.37 -12.37 23.79
N MET A 52 17.62 -11.31 23.48
CA MET A 52 17.26 -10.95 22.10
C MET A 52 18.51 -10.69 21.25
N ALA A 53 19.50 -9.96 21.79
CA ALA A 53 20.75 -9.67 21.10
C ALA A 53 21.60 -10.91 20.87
N GLU A 54 21.86 -11.71 21.92
CA GLU A 54 22.82 -12.81 21.86
C GLU A 54 22.28 -14.08 21.18
N LYS A 55 20.99 -14.40 21.40
CA LYS A 55 20.40 -15.66 20.92
C LYS A 55 19.68 -15.51 19.59
N ILE A 56 19.04 -14.37 19.34
CA ILE A 56 18.26 -14.15 18.13
C ILE A 56 19.04 -13.29 17.14
N ALA A 57 19.37 -12.05 17.50
CA ALA A 57 20.00 -11.12 16.58
C ALA A 57 21.33 -11.64 16.03
N LYS A 58 22.23 -12.08 16.89
CA LYS A 58 23.55 -12.58 16.51
C LYS A 58 23.47 -13.77 15.54
N SER A 59 22.48 -14.65 15.71
CA SER A 59 22.28 -15.79 14.80
C SER A 59 21.82 -15.35 13.42
N VAL A 60 20.91 -14.34 13.37
CA VAL A 60 20.41 -13.75 12.12
C VAL A 60 21.50 -12.91 11.44
N GLU A 61 22.20 -12.04 12.19
CA GLU A 61 23.30 -11.20 11.68
C GLU A 61 24.39 -12.04 11.00
N LYS A 62 24.70 -13.20 11.56
CA LYS A 62 25.69 -14.12 10.98
C LYS A 62 25.31 -14.59 9.59
N GLU A 63 24.03 -14.88 9.35
CA GLU A 63 23.54 -15.29 8.02
C GLU A 63 23.41 -14.08 7.08
N LEU A 64 22.94 -12.94 7.60
CA LEU A 64 22.84 -11.69 6.83
C LEU A 64 24.21 -11.18 6.37
N GLY A 65 25.25 -11.29 7.22
CA GLY A 65 26.61 -10.90 6.85
C GLY A 65 27.24 -11.76 5.74
N GLY A 66 26.66 -12.93 5.45
CA GLY A 66 27.05 -13.77 4.32
C GLY A 66 26.46 -13.34 2.97
N ILE A 67 25.53 -12.39 2.94
CA ILE A 67 24.89 -11.91 1.71
C ILE A 67 25.82 -10.92 0.99
N LYS A 68 26.04 -11.14 -0.30
CA LYS A 68 26.85 -10.21 -1.12
C LYS A 68 26.15 -8.86 -1.24
N LEU A 69 26.95 -7.79 -1.30
CA LEU A 69 26.49 -6.39 -1.42
C LEU A 69 25.78 -5.85 -0.18
N VAL A 70 25.85 -6.50 0.97
CA VAL A 70 25.49 -5.89 2.26
C VAL A 70 26.55 -4.85 2.58
N ASP A 71 26.11 -3.62 2.82
CA ASP A 71 26.96 -2.47 3.19
C ASP A 71 27.01 -2.31 4.71
N GLU A 72 25.85 -2.39 5.35
CA GLU A 72 25.71 -2.15 6.78
C GLU A 72 24.59 -3.01 7.40
N ILE A 73 24.82 -3.51 8.62
CA ILE A 73 23.80 -4.17 9.42
C ILE A 73 23.73 -3.44 10.77
N ASN A 74 22.56 -2.90 11.09
CA ASN A 74 22.30 -2.25 12.37
C ASN A 74 21.23 -3.01 13.13
N THR A 75 21.54 -3.34 14.38
CA THR A 75 20.63 -4.10 15.25
C THR A 75 20.29 -3.30 16.50
N ASN A 76 19.00 -3.25 16.81
CA ASN A 76 18.48 -2.69 18.04
C ASN A 76 17.63 -3.74 18.76
N ALA A 77 18.08 -4.15 19.96
CA ALA A 77 17.41 -5.13 20.80
C ALA A 77 16.82 -4.48 22.04
N ILE A 78 15.52 -4.66 22.24
CA ILE A 78 14.78 -4.19 23.42
C ILE A 78 14.07 -5.37 24.11
N ASN A 79 13.33 -5.12 25.18
CA ASN A 79 12.56 -6.17 25.85
C ASN A 79 11.54 -6.80 24.89
N GLY A 80 11.71 -8.10 24.62
CA GLY A 80 10.79 -8.88 23.81
C GLY A 80 10.78 -8.58 22.31
N TYR A 81 11.64 -7.68 21.81
CA TYR A 81 11.68 -7.32 20.40
C TYR A 81 13.07 -6.97 19.90
N VAL A 82 13.41 -7.36 18.68
CA VAL A 82 14.64 -6.94 18.00
C VAL A 82 14.33 -6.46 16.59
N THR A 83 14.94 -5.34 16.22
CA THR A 83 14.91 -4.81 14.86
C THR A 83 16.31 -4.90 14.27
N ILE A 84 16.42 -5.48 13.08
CA ILE A 84 17.66 -5.53 12.31
C ILE A 84 17.45 -4.79 11.00
N ARG A 85 18.21 -3.73 10.76
CA ARG A 85 18.24 -2.99 9.50
C ARG A 85 19.40 -3.48 8.67
N VAL A 86 19.13 -3.92 7.46
CA VAL A 86 20.13 -4.37 6.49
C VAL A 86 20.16 -3.39 5.34
N LYS A 87 21.25 -2.67 5.17
CA LYS A 87 21.48 -1.76 4.06
C LYS A 87 22.36 -2.44 3.02
N PHE A 88 21.94 -2.38 1.76
CA PHE A 88 22.68 -2.90 0.63
C PHE A 88 23.29 -1.78 -0.21
N ASP A 89 24.32 -2.12 -0.99
CA ASP A 89 24.82 -1.29 -2.09
C ASP A 89 23.70 -1.06 -3.12
N PHE A 90 23.62 0.14 -3.71
CA PHE A 90 22.61 0.50 -4.72
C PHE A 90 22.59 -0.39 -5.97
N LYS A 91 23.60 -1.25 -6.15
CA LYS A 91 23.62 -2.29 -7.20
C LYS A 91 22.67 -3.46 -6.90
N MET A 92 22.19 -3.59 -5.68
CA MET A 92 21.22 -4.60 -5.29
C MET A 92 19.81 -4.06 -5.54
N SER A 93 18.99 -4.77 -6.32
CA SER A 93 17.57 -4.44 -6.38
C SER A 93 16.88 -4.81 -5.06
N VAL A 94 15.92 -3.98 -4.64
CA VAL A 94 15.22 -4.12 -3.36
C VAL A 94 14.55 -5.49 -3.24
N ASP A 95 13.85 -5.95 -4.29
CA ASP A 95 13.18 -7.26 -4.30
C ASP A 95 14.16 -8.43 -4.08
N LYS A 96 15.32 -8.39 -4.76
CA LYS A 96 16.36 -9.41 -4.57
C LYS A 96 16.97 -9.34 -3.17
N GLY A 97 17.14 -8.14 -2.64
CA GLY A 97 17.58 -7.90 -1.27
C GLY A 97 16.59 -8.51 -0.27
N LEU A 98 15.31 -8.20 -0.44
CA LEU A 98 14.21 -8.71 0.39
C LEU A 98 14.18 -10.24 0.41
N GLN A 99 14.23 -10.87 -0.77
CA GLN A 99 14.25 -12.34 -0.86
C GLN A 99 15.46 -12.95 -0.16
N LYS A 100 16.66 -12.38 -0.36
CA LYS A 100 17.88 -12.87 0.31
C LYS A 100 17.84 -12.70 1.82
N VAL A 101 17.24 -11.63 2.32
CA VAL A 101 17.05 -11.42 3.75
C VAL A 101 16.06 -12.43 4.31
N LYS A 102 14.93 -12.70 3.62
CA LYS A 102 13.98 -13.76 3.99
C LYS A 102 14.68 -15.12 4.08
N ASP A 103 15.40 -15.51 3.03
CA ASP A 103 16.15 -16.77 2.99
C ASP A 103 17.18 -16.89 4.14
N ALA A 104 17.88 -15.79 4.48
CA ALA A 104 18.86 -15.75 5.56
C ALA A 104 18.22 -15.88 6.95
N VAL A 105 17.07 -15.21 7.15
CA VAL A 105 16.29 -15.32 8.40
C VAL A 105 15.77 -16.75 8.58
N ASP A 106 15.20 -17.33 7.53
CA ASP A 106 14.70 -18.71 7.56
C ASP A 106 15.84 -19.70 7.84
N LYS A 107 16.98 -19.50 7.20
CA LYS A 107 18.18 -20.32 7.48
C LYS A 107 18.68 -20.17 8.92
N ALA A 108 18.61 -18.97 9.50
CA ALA A 108 18.96 -18.77 10.91
C ALA A 108 17.99 -19.52 11.83
N ARG A 109 16.68 -19.54 11.50
CA ARG A 109 15.63 -20.22 12.28
C ARG A 109 15.74 -21.74 12.27
N THR A 110 16.31 -22.33 11.21
CA THR A 110 16.51 -23.80 11.14
C THR A 110 17.65 -24.34 12.00
N LYS A 111 18.47 -23.45 12.61
CA LYS A 111 19.56 -23.88 13.48
C LYS A 111 19.04 -24.43 14.80
N SER A 112 19.69 -25.45 15.30
CA SER A 112 19.31 -26.14 16.55
C SER A 112 19.39 -25.26 17.80
N ASP A 113 20.21 -24.21 17.78
CA ASP A 113 20.43 -23.26 18.88
C ASP A 113 19.53 -22.01 18.77
N PHE A 114 18.74 -21.89 17.70
CA PHE A 114 17.79 -20.78 17.51
C PHE A 114 16.52 -21.04 18.32
N PRO A 115 16.07 -20.07 19.14
CA PRO A 115 14.90 -20.27 19.97
C PRO A 115 13.60 -20.30 19.15
N SER A 116 12.63 -21.09 19.58
CA SER A 116 11.29 -21.06 19.02
C SER A 116 10.66 -19.68 19.18
N LEU A 117 10.09 -19.16 18.09
CA LEU A 117 9.41 -17.88 18.05
C LEU A 117 7.90 -18.09 18.09
N PRO A 118 7.16 -17.40 18.98
CA PRO A 118 5.69 -17.46 19.02
C PRO A 118 5.03 -16.67 17.88
N ILE A 119 5.77 -15.74 17.27
CA ILE A 119 5.30 -14.85 16.20
C ILE A 119 6.31 -14.90 15.06
N GLU A 120 5.83 -14.99 13.83
CA GLU A 120 6.68 -14.97 12.64
C GLU A 120 7.43 -13.65 12.52
N PRO A 121 8.71 -13.68 12.07
CA PRO A 121 9.47 -12.47 11.79
C PRO A 121 8.78 -11.60 10.73
N ASN A 122 8.63 -10.32 11.01
CA ASN A 122 8.16 -9.35 10.03
C ASN A 122 9.35 -8.80 9.23
N ILE A 123 9.38 -9.07 7.93
CA ILE A 123 10.47 -8.65 7.04
C ILE A 123 9.88 -7.75 5.94
N PHE A 124 10.30 -6.50 5.93
CA PHE A 124 9.76 -5.49 5.01
C PHE A 124 10.84 -4.53 4.53
N GLU A 125 10.59 -3.94 3.39
CA GLU A 125 11.36 -2.84 2.81
C GLU A 125 10.74 -1.49 3.18
N LEU A 126 11.58 -0.47 3.29
CA LEU A 126 11.10 0.90 3.38
C LEU A 126 10.94 1.45 1.97
N ASP A 127 9.73 1.44 1.48
CA ASP A 127 9.38 1.96 0.16
C ASP A 127 8.47 3.19 0.30
N PRO A 128 9.01 4.40 0.06
CA PRO A 128 8.20 5.62 0.12
C PRO A 128 7.05 5.65 -0.90
N SER A 129 7.16 4.89 -2.00
CA SER A 129 6.10 4.82 -3.01
C SER A 129 4.84 4.07 -2.52
N LYS A 130 5.02 3.21 -1.49
CA LYS A 130 3.93 2.50 -0.81
C LYS A 130 3.26 3.31 0.30
N MET A 131 3.70 4.55 0.52
CA MET A 131 3.01 5.44 1.46
C MET A 131 1.72 5.97 0.84
N PRO A 132 0.64 6.13 1.65
CA PRO A 132 -0.60 6.68 1.16
C PRO A 132 -0.42 8.09 0.58
N ILE A 133 -0.98 8.33 -0.60
CA ILE A 133 -0.98 9.65 -1.25
C ILE A 133 -2.11 10.54 -0.72
N LEU A 134 -3.17 9.93 -0.24
CA LEU A 134 -4.28 10.59 0.45
C LEU A 134 -5.01 9.59 1.35
N ASN A 135 -5.71 10.10 2.37
CA ASN A 135 -6.57 9.33 3.23
C ASN A 135 -8.01 9.84 3.11
N ILE A 136 -8.95 8.92 2.87
CA ILE A 136 -10.38 9.22 2.82
C ILE A 136 -10.99 8.79 4.16
N ASN A 137 -11.55 9.74 4.91
CA ASN A 137 -12.16 9.45 6.20
C ASN A 137 -13.68 9.48 6.05
N LEU A 138 -14.32 8.38 6.42
CA LEU A 138 -15.77 8.22 6.46
C LEU A 138 -16.24 8.30 7.92
N ARG A 139 -17.07 9.28 8.25
CA ARG A 139 -17.62 9.50 9.59
C ARG A 139 -19.14 9.36 9.58
N GLY A 140 -19.67 8.58 10.51
CA GLY A 140 -21.09 8.36 10.70
C GLY A 140 -21.37 7.52 11.94
N ASP A 141 -22.65 7.39 12.32
CA ASP A 141 -23.04 6.70 13.54
C ASP A 141 -23.16 5.17 13.38
N ASN A 142 -23.19 4.66 12.14
CA ASN A 142 -23.38 3.25 11.86
C ASN A 142 -22.08 2.64 11.28
N PRO A 143 -21.28 1.90 12.10
CA PRO A 143 -20.02 1.31 11.67
C PRO A 143 -20.17 0.31 10.51
N ARG A 144 -21.29 -0.43 10.47
CA ARG A 144 -21.56 -1.39 9.40
C ARG A 144 -21.76 -0.69 8.05
N LEU A 145 -22.57 0.36 8.06
CA LEU A 145 -22.79 1.17 6.84
C LEU A 145 -21.49 1.83 6.37
N LEU A 146 -20.65 2.31 7.31
CA LEU A 146 -19.35 2.88 6.96
C LEU A 146 -18.43 1.85 6.33
N LYS A 147 -18.45 0.59 6.80
CA LYS A 147 -17.68 -0.51 6.22
C LYS A 147 -18.16 -0.81 4.80
N GLU A 148 -19.46 -0.99 4.59
CA GLU A 148 -20.05 -1.26 3.26
C GLU A 148 -19.70 -0.16 2.24
N ILE A 149 -19.75 1.12 2.66
CA ILE A 149 -19.34 2.25 1.81
C ILE A 149 -17.84 2.24 1.56
N ALA A 150 -17.03 1.89 2.55
CA ALA A 150 -15.58 1.84 2.40
C ALA A 150 -15.16 0.75 1.40
N GLU A 151 -15.77 -0.44 1.47
CA GLU A 151 -15.52 -1.56 0.54
C GLU A 151 -15.96 -1.22 -0.89
N ASP A 152 -17.11 -0.55 -1.09
CA ASP A 152 -17.56 -0.07 -2.40
C ASP A 152 -16.62 1.01 -2.99
N LEU A 153 -16.11 1.89 -2.14
CA LEU A 153 -15.13 2.89 -2.55
C LEU A 153 -13.75 2.28 -2.84
N GLU A 154 -13.29 1.32 -2.03
CA GLU A 154 -12.07 0.56 -2.25
C GLU A 154 -12.08 -0.08 -3.63
N GLU A 155 -13.11 -0.87 -3.97
CA GLU A 155 -13.26 -1.52 -5.27
C GLU A 155 -13.19 -0.51 -6.43
N LYS A 156 -13.96 0.59 -6.34
CA LYS A 156 -13.98 1.61 -7.39
C LYS A 156 -12.67 2.38 -7.54
N ILE A 157 -11.94 2.57 -6.45
CA ILE A 157 -10.66 3.30 -6.45
C ILE A 157 -9.53 2.37 -6.93
N GLU A 158 -9.53 1.10 -6.54
CA GLU A 158 -8.55 0.11 -7.00
C GLU A 158 -8.67 -0.22 -8.50
N ASP A 159 -9.84 -0.02 -9.10
CA ASP A 159 -10.03 -0.13 -10.56
C ASP A 159 -9.26 0.94 -11.36
N LEU A 160 -8.76 1.99 -10.70
CA LEU A 160 -7.95 3.01 -11.37
C LEU A 160 -6.52 2.51 -11.61
N VAL A 161 -6.03 2.70 -12.84
CA VAL A 161 -4.65 2.32 -13.24
C VAL A 161 -3.59 3.05 -12.40
N GLU A 162 -3.92 4.22 -11.86
CA GLU A 162 -3.04 5.05 -11.04
C GLU A 162 -2.90 4.53 -9.59
N ILE A 163 -3.75 3.61 -9.16
CA ILE A 163 -3.79 3.11 -7.78
C ILE A 163 -3.23 1.70 -7.71
N SER A 164 -2.46 1.42 -6.67
CA SER A 164 -1.90 0.09 -6.41
C SER A 164 -2.69 -0.69 -5.38
N GLU A 165 -3.21 -0.02 -4.36
CA GLU A 165 -3.86 -0.64 -3.22
C GLU A 165 -4.58 0.41 -2.38
N VAL A 166 -5.67 0.01 -1.75
CA VAL A 166 -6.41 0.83 -0.78
C VAL A 166 -6.56 0.02 0.51
N ASP A 167 -5.98 0.49 1.61
CA ASP A 167 -6.13 -0.17 2.91
C ASP A 167 -7.29 0.45 3.70
N ILE A 168 -8.25 -0.35 4.13
CA ILE A 168 -9.31 0.09 5.05
C ILE A 168 -8.84 -0.06 6.50
N ARG A 169 -8.97 1.01 7.29
CA ARG A 169 -8.61 1.05 8.71
C ARG A 169 -9.75 1.56 9.59
N GLY A 170 -9.73 1.16 10.85
CA GLY A 170 -10.74 1.56 11.82
C GLY A 170 -12.04 0.79 11.70
N VAL A 171 -12.04 -0.34 10.99
CA VAL A 171 -13.16 -1.27 10.85
C VAL A 171 -12.96 -2.46 11.76
N GLN A 172 -14.05 -2.94 12.34
CA GLN A 172 -14.07 -4.25 13.00
C GLN A 172 -14.55 -5.30 11.99
N GLU A 173 -13.74 -6.31 11.77
CA GLU A 173 -14.17 -7.49 11.02
C GLU A 173 -15.33 -8.18 11.74
N GLN A 174 -16.27 -8.70 10.96
CA GLN A 174 -17.29 -9.58 11.51
C GLN A 174 -16.76 -11.01 11.52
N GLU A 175 -16.94 -11.70 12.64
CA GLU A 175 -16.46 -13.07 12.80
C GLU A 175 -17.52 -13.97 13.43
N MET A 176 -17.45 -15.25 13.08
CA MET A 176 -18.14 -16.32 13.78
C MET A 176 -17.28 -16.72 14.98
N ARG A 177 -17.77 -16.50 16.20
CA ARG A 177 -17.07 -16.84 17.43
C ARG A 177 -17.62 -18.15 17.99
N ILE A 178 -16.72 -19.09 18.21
CA ILE A 178 -17.03 -20.39 18.82
C ILE A 178 -16.45 -20.42 20.24
N GLU A 179 -17.29 -20.30 21.24
CA GLU A 179 -16.89 -20.37 22.66
C GLU A 179 -17.13 -21.81 23.15
N VAL A 180 -16.07 -22.61 23.23
CA VAL A 180 -16.15 -24.01 23.63
C VAL A 180 -16.33 -24.12 25.15
N ASP A 181 -17.32 -24.89 25.61
CA ASP A 181 -17.49 -25.26 27.00
C ASP A 181 -16.63 -26.52 27.32
N PRO A 182 -15.54 -26.38 28.08
CA PRO A 182 -14.61 -27.48 28.31
C PRO A 182 -15.25 -28.64 29.11
N ILE A 183 -16.28 -28.36 29.93
CA ILE A 183 -16.94 -29.41 30.73
C ILE A 183 -17.83 -30.26 29.81
N LYS A 184 -18.60 -29.60 28.95
CA LYS A 184 -19.45 -30.30 27.98
C LYS A 184 -18.62 -31.06 26.95
N ALA A 185 -17.58 -30.43 26.38
CA ALA A 185 -16.70 -31.06 25.40
C ALA A 185 -16.03 -32.31 25.97
N ASN A 186 -15.50 -32.26 27.20
CA ASN A 186 -14.91 -33.41 27.86
C ASN A 186 -15.91 -34.53 28.18
N SER A 187 -17.17 -34.18 28.48
CA SER A 187 -18.21 -35.19 28.80
C SER A 187 -18.53 -36.09 27.61
N VAL A 188 -18.35 -35.61 26.39
CA VAL A 188 -18.58 -36.33 25.13
C VAL A 188 -17.26 -36.66 24.40
N ASN A 189 -16.11 -36.49 25.07
CA ASN A 189 -14.76 -36.74 24.53
C ASN A 189 -14.50 -36.00 23.21
N VAL A 190 -15.00 -34.76 23.07
CA VAL A 190 -14.70 -33.86 21.95
C VAL A 190 -13.48 -33.01 22.29
N THR A 191 -12.50 -32.99 21.41
CA THR A 191 -11.28 -32.17 21.51
C THR A 191 -11.43 -30.87 20.71
N LEU A 192 -10.56 -29.88 20.95
CA LEU A 192 -10.50 -28.68 20.14
C LEU A 192 -10.11 -29.00 18.69
N ASP A 193 -9.27 -30.01 18.49
CA ASP A 193 -8.86 -30.47 17.15
C ASP A 193 -10.04 -31.08 16.38
N ASP A 194 -10.94 -31.82 17.05
CA ASP A 194 -12.16 -32.34 16.44
C ASP A 194 -13.05 -31.19 15.92
N ILE A 195 -13.21 -30.15 16.75
CA ILE A 195 -14.00 -28.95 16.37
C ILE A 195 -13.33 -28.22 15.20
N GLN A 196 -12.03 -27.98 15.27
CA GLN A 196 -11.29 -27.29 14.22
C GLN A 196 -11.36 -28.03 12.88
N ASN A 197 -11.18 -29.35 12.93
CA ASN A 197 -11.24 -30.19 11.73
C ASN A 197 -12.66 -30.21 11.13
N ALA A 198 -13.71 -30.31 11.96
CA ALA A 198 -15.09 -30.30 11.50
C ALA A 198 -15.45 -28.96 10.84
N VAL A 199 -15.12 -27.84 11.50
CA VAL A 199 -15.36 -26.51 10.94
C VAL A 199 -14.58 -26.31 9.63
N SER A 200 -13.31 -26.71 9.58
CA SER A 200 -12.47 -26.56 8.39
C SER A 200 -12.95 -27.42 7.22
N ALA A 201 -13.50 -28.61 7.50
CA ALA A 201 -14.00 -29.52 6.47
C ALA A 201 -15.31 -29.03 5.85
N GLU A 202 -16.21 -28.46 6.67
CA GLU A 202 -17.51 -27.97 6.22
C GLU A 202 -17.42 -26.55 5.61
N ASN A 203 -16.50 -25.72 6.06
CA ASN A 203 -16.30 -24.34 5.58
C ASN A 203 -15.44 -24.30 4.30
N GLN A 204 -15.78 -25.11 3.31
CA GLN A 204 -15.06 -25.17 2.04
C GLN A 204 -16.02 -25.10 0.86
N THR A 205 -15.76 -24.17 -0.05
CA THR A 205 -16.43 -24.13 -1.35
C THR A 205 -15.77 -25.11 -2.30
N ILE A 206 -16.48 -26.16 -2.68
CA ILE A 206 -15.97 -27.24 -3.55
C ILE A 206 -16.46 -27.01 -4.97
N PRO A 207 -15.57 -26.87 -5.97
CA PRO A 207 -15.98 -26.84 -7.36
C PRO A 207 -16.49 -28.24 -7.77
N GLY A 208 -17.79 -28.32 -8.11
CA GLY A 208 -18.45 -29.58 -8.50
C GLY A 208 -18.29 -29.97 -9.99
N GLY A 209 -17.42 -29.24 -10.73
CA GLY A 209 -17.21 -29.49 -12.15
C GLY A 209 -18.27 -28.84 -13.06
N GLU A 210 -18.30 -29.28 -14.32
CA GLU A 210 -19.23 -28.77 -15.33
C GLU A 210 -20.25 -29.84 -15.71
N VAL A 211 -21.52 -29.46 -15.83
CA VAL A 211 -22.59 -30.28 -16.31
C VAL A 211 -23.20 -29.66 -17.57
N LEU A 212 -23.45 -30.50 -18.58
CA LEU A 212 -24.15 -30.09 -19.79
C LEU A 212 -25.66 -30.21 -19.56
N MET A 213 -26.37 -29.11 -19.43
CA MET A 213 -27.82 -29.03 -19.33
C MET A 213 -28.38 -28.21 -20.48
N ASP A 214 -29.30 -28.79 -21.24
CA ASP A 214 -29.98 -28.14 -22.40
C ASP A 214 -28.99 -27.57 -23.45
N GLY A 215 -27.83 -28.23 -23.66
CA GLY A 215 -26.81 -27.78 -24.61
C GLY A 215 -25.92 -26.66 -24.09
N VAL A 216 -26.09 -26.21 -22.83
CA VAL A 216 -25.27 -25.20 -22.17
C VAL A 216 -24.43 -25.85 -21.08
N ARG A 217 -23.13 -25.55 -21.05
CA ARG A 217 -22.25 -25.94 -19.95
C ARG A 217 -22.53 -25.04 -18.74
N LYS A 218 -22.92 -25.66 -17.63
CA LYS A 218 -23.10 -24.98 -16.35
C LYS A 218 -22.08 -25.50 -15.34
N THR A 219 -21.37 -24.59 -14.69
CA THR A 219 -20.47 -24.92 -13.59
C THR A 219 -21.28 -25.16 -12.33
N ILE A 220 -21.08 -26.31 -11.69
CA ILE A 220 -21.65 -26.61 -10.37
C ILE A 220 -20.64 -26.19 -9.33
N ARG A 221 -21.10 -25.46 -8.32
CA ARG A 221 -20.32 -25.07 -7.15
C ARG A 221 -21.13 -25.38 -5.90
N ILE A 222 -20.53 -26.11 -4.97
CA ILE A 222 -21.11 -26.37 -3.65
C ILE A 222 -20.52 -25.28 -2.73
N GLU A 223 -21.35 -24.33 -2.33
CA GLU A 223 -20.97 -23.28 -1.38
C GLU A 223 -21.03 -23.88 0.03
N GLY A 224 -19.88 -23.95 0.71
CA GLY A 224 -19.75 -24.46 2.08
C GLY A 224 -19.44 -23.37 3.11
N GLU A 225 -19.42 -22.09 2.69
CA GLU A 225 -19.20 -20.98 3.63
C GLU A 225 -20.44 -20.77 4.51
N PHE A 226 -20.23 -20.75 5.83
CA PHE A 226 -21.29 -20.51 6.80
C PHE A 226 -21.77 -19.06 6.77
N ARG A 227 -23.08 -18.84 6.70
CA ARG A 227 -23.69 -17.51 6.64
C ARG A 227 -24.25 -17.04 7.97
N ASP A 228 -24.60 -17.95 8.84
CA ASP A 228 -25.13 -17.63 10.16
C ASP A 228 -24.65 -18.59 11.27
N ALA A 229 -24.83 -18.18 12.51
CA ALA A 229 -24.40 -18.92 13.69
C ALA A 229 -25.19 -20.21 13.91
N GLN A 230 -26.41 -20.32 13.38
CA GLN A 230 -27.24 -21.51 13.55
C GLN A 230 -26.76 -22.63 12.62
N GLU A 231 -26.40 -22.26 11.37
CA GLU A 231 -25.84 -23.19 10.41
C GLU A 231 -24.53 -23.79 10.93
N LEU A 232 -23.62 -22.94 11.43
CA LEU A 232 -22.35 -23.37 12.03
C LEU A 232 -22.59 -24.20 13.32
N GLY A 233 -23.56 -23.84 14.15
CA GLY A 233 -23.91 -24.61 15.36
C GLY A 233 -24.41 -26.02 15.06
N GLY A 234 -25.04 -26.22 13.91
CA GLY A 234 -25.63 -27.49 13.49
C GLY A 234 -24.64 -28.53 12.97
N ILE A 235 -23.36 -28.19 12.72
CA ILE A 235 -22.38 -29.15 12.20
C ILE A 235 -22.07 -30.27 13.19
N ILE A 236 -21.78 -31.46 12.66
CA ILE A 236 -21.40 -32.62 13.47
C ILE A 236 -19.89 -32.56 13.74
N VAL A 237 -19.50 -32.36 14.99
CA VAL A 237 -18.08 -32.31 15.40
C VAL A 237 -17.54 -33.69 15.76
N LYS A 238 -18.40 -34.63 16.14
CA LYS A 238 -18.04 -36.03 16.42
C LYS A 238 -19.21 -36.97 16.18
N GLN A 239 -18.93 -38.11 15.64
CA GLN A 239 -19.91 -39.19 15.52
C GLN A 239 -19.57 -40.27 16.54
N ASP A 240 -20.39 -40.41 17.57
CA ASP A 240 -20.36 -41.53 18.50
C ASP A 240 -21.35 -42.60 18.05
N ASP A 241 -21.15 -43.86 18.45
CA ASP A 241 -21.91 -45.04 17.97
C ASP A 241 -23.43 -44.88 18.08
N PHE A 242 -23.94 -43.96 18.89
CA PHE A 242 -25.37 -43.82 19.17
C PHE A 242 -25.98 -42.46 18.78
N LEU A 243 -25.25 -41.36 18.84
CA LEU A 243 -25.77 -40.00 18.54
C LEU A 243 -24.67 -39.10 18.01
N PRO A 244 -24.93 -38.37 16.92
CA PRO A 244 -23.99 -37.35 16.47
C PRO A 244 -23.93 -36.19 17.48
N VAL A 245 -22.71 -35.77 17.86
CA VAL A 245 -22.49 -34.60 18.70
C VAL A 245 -22.36 -33.36 17.79
N LYS A 246 -23.26 -32.42 17.98
CA LYS A 246 -23.24 -31.15 17.24
C LYS A 246 -22.35 -30.11 17.95
N LEU A 247 -21.91 -29.11 17.19
CA LEU A 247 -21.12 -28.01 17.75
C LEU A 247 -21.91 -27.23 18.82
N GLU A 248 -23.21 -27.01 18.62
CA GLU A 248 -24.09 -26.35 19.59
C GLU A 248 -24.22 -27.05 20.95
N ASP A 249 -23.96 -28.36 20.99
CA ASP A 249 -24.00 -29.15 22.23
C ASP A 249 -22.80 -28.87 23.14
N VAL A 250 -21.64 -28.54 22.55
CA VAL A 250 -20.34 -28.40 23.25
C VAL A 250 -19.79 -26.97 23.22
N ALA A 251 -20.37 -26.09 22.38
CA ALA A 251 -19.93 -24.71 22.23
C ALA A 251 -21.11 -23.77 22.03
N LYS A 252 -20.89 -22.51 22.35
CA LYS A 252 -21.79 -21.41 21.99
C LYS A 252 -21.26 -20.74 20.73
N VAL A 253 -22.06 -20.73 19.68
CA VAL A 253 -21.75 -20.05 18.43
C VAL A 253 -22.43 -18.70 18.40
N SER A 254 -21.71 -17.65 18.10
CA SER A 254 -22.24 -16.29 17.96
C SER A 254 -21.60 -15.58 16.78
N PHE A 255 -22.41 -14.80 16.08
CA PHE A 255 -21.93 -13.89 15.04
C PHE A 255 -21.82 -12.49 15.63
N GLY A 256 -20.68 -11.87 15.50
CA GLY A 256 -20.43 -10.56 16.09
C GLY A 256 -19.19 -9.87 15.55
N ASN A 257 -18.86 -8.74 16.11
CA ASN A 257 -17.63 -8.05 15.76
C ASN A 257 -16.44 -8.77 16.40
N GLY A 258 -15.40 -8.96 15.59
CA GLY A 258 -14.10 -9.45 16.01
C GLY A 258 -13.36 -8.50 16.94
N ASP A 259 -12.18 -8.89 17.36
CA ASP A 259 -11.34 -8.03 18.17
C ASP A 259 -10.88 -6.81 17.36
N THR A 260 -10.90 -5.64 18.00
CA THR A 260 -10.47 -4.40 17.34
C THR A 260 -8.98 -4.42 17.10
N THR A 261 -8.57 -4.50 15.83
CA THR A 261 -7.16 -4.53 15.43
C THR A 261 -6.57 -3.13 15.19
N SER A 262 -7.41 -2.17 14.85
CA SER A 262 -7.00 -0.79 14.58
C SER A 262 -8.06 0.22 15.00
N TYR A 263 -7.61 1.42 15.37
CA TYR A 263 -8.49 2.55 15.68
C TYR A 263 -8.13 3.73 14.80
N ALA A 264 -9.10 4.25 14.05
CA ALA A 264 -8.98 5.51 13.34
C ALA A 264 -9.89 6.57 13.97
N ARG A 265 -9.37 7.78 14.17
CA ARG A 265 -10.13 8.90 14.73
C ARG A 265 -9.78 10.19 14.01
N GLU A 266 -10.80 10.99 13.77
CA GLU A 266 -10.68 12.36 13.27
C GLU A 266 -11.42 13.31 14.20
N PHE A 267 -10.74 14.35 14.69
CA PHE A 267 -11.27 15.29 15.71
C PHE A 267 -11.87 14.58 16.94
N GLY A 268 -11.26 13.48 17.36
CA GLY A 268 -11.71 12.68 18.51
C GLY A 268 -12.87 11.72 18.25
N MET A 269 -13.48 11.76 17.07
CA MET A 269 -14.55 10.85 16.66
C MET A 269 -14.01 9.64 15.92
N PRO A 270 -14.57 8.43 16.09
CA PRO A 270 -14.20 7.26 15.30
C PRO A 270 -14.57 7.48 13.84
N VAL A 271 -13.68 7.03 12.94
CA VAL A 271 -13.87 7.06 11.49
C VAL A 271 -13.42 5.74 10.88
N VAL A 272 -13.98 5.41 9.72
CA VAL A 272 -13.40 4.43 8.81
C VAL A 272 -12.51 5.19 7.85
N MET A 273 -11.25 4.78 7.73
CA MET A 273 -10.25 5.46 6.92
C MET A 273 -9.77 4.54 5.81
N LEU A 274 -9.74 5.05 4.59
CA LEU A 274 -9.14 4.40 3.43
C LEU A 274 -7.79 5.08 3.15
N ASP A 275 -6.71 4.32 3.24
CA ASP A 275 -5.36 4.73 2.91
C ASP A 275 -5.09 4.39 1.45
N VAL A 276 -5.11 5.38 0.56
CA VAL A 276 -4.96 5.17 -0.87
C VAL A 276 -3.50 5.26 -1.27
N LYS A 277 -2.95 4.19 -1.87
CA LYS A 277 -1.57 4.08 -2.34
C LYS A 277 -1.52 4.17 -3.86
N LYS A 278 -0.60 4.98 -4.37
CA LYS A 278 -0.41 5.18 -5.81
C LYS A 278 0.43 4.04 -6.42
N GLN A 279 0.10 3.65 -7.64
CA GLN A 279 0.95 2.78 -8.46
C GLN A 279 2.22 3.52 -8.87
N GLY A 280 3.37 2.85 -8.77
CA GLY A 280 4.66 3.39 -9.20
C GLY A 280 4.64 3.92 -10.64
N GLY A 281 5.31 5.04 -10.90
CA GLY A 281 5.38 5.69 -12.22
C GLY A 281 4.11 6.43 -12.65
N GLN A 282 3.02 6.37 -11.90
CA GLN A 282 1.76 7.03 -12.25
C GLN A 282 1.69 8.47 -11.72
N ASN A 283 0.85 9.29 -12.34
CA ASN A 283 0.68 10.70 -12.00
C ASN A 283 -0.21 10.86 -10.75
N LEU A 284 0.34 11.45 -9.70
CA LEU A 284 -0.35 11.70 -8.43
C LEU A 284 -1.54 12.67 -8.58
N LEU A 285 -1.41 13.67 -9.45
CA LEU A 285 -2.49 14.67 -9.66
C LEU A 285 -3.69 14.04 -10.36
N ASP A 286 -3.44 13.21 -11.38
CA ASP A 286 -4.49 12.50 -12.11
C ASP A 286 -5.19 11.49 -11.20
N ALA A 287 -4.43 10.76 -10.36
CA ALA A 287 -4.98 9.87 -9.35
C ALA A 287 -5.93 10.62 -8.39
N SER A 288 -5.46 11.73 -7.81
CA SER A 288 -6.26 12.54 -6.89
C SER A 288 -7.52 13.12 -7.56
N ASP A 289 -7.42 13.60 -8.81
CA ASP A 289 -8.55 14.14 -9.54
C ASP A 289 -9.63 13.08 -9.83
N LYS A 290 -9.22 11.87 -10.26
CA LYS A 290 -10.13 10.74 -10.49
C LYS A 290 -10.79 10.27 -9.20
N ILE A 291 -10.05 10.19 -8.09
CA ILE A 291 -10.62 9.84 -6.78
C ILE A 291 -11.67 10.88 -6.36
N ASN A 292 -11.37 12.17 -6.52
CA ASN A 292 -12.32 13.24 -6.22
C ASN A 292 -13.59 13.14 -7.08
N GLU A 293 -13.48 12.73 -8.35
CA GLU A 293 -14.61 12.48 -9.23
C GLU A 293 -15.47 11.29 -8.76
N ILE A 294 -14.83 10.17 -8.35
CA ILE A 294 -15.51 9.02 -7.76
C ILE A 294 -16.28 9.44 -6.50
N LEU A 295 -15.64 10.17 -5.59
CA LEU A 295 -16.29 10.63 -4.35
C LEU A 295 -17.46 11.60 -4.62
N LYS A 296 -17.32 12.47 -5.62
CA LYS A 296 -18.39 13.38 -6.04
C LYS A 296 -19.56 12.62 -6.65
N THR A 297 -19.29 11.62 -7.47
CA THR A 297 -20.31 10.75 -8.07
C THR A 297 -21.02 9.94 -7.00
N ALA A 298 -20.29 9.30 -6.09
CA ALA A 298 -20.86 8.51 -4.99
C ALA A 298 -21.73 9.34 -4.02
N LYS A 299 -21.42 10.63 -3.87
CA LYS A 299 -22.29 11.57 -3.13
C LYS A 299 -23.56 11.95 -3.91
N SER A 300 -23.48 12.06 -5.23
CA SER A 300 -24.59 12.51 -6.08
C SER A 300 -25.58 11.39 -6.40
N ASP A 301 -25.12 10.15 -6.55
CA ASP A 301 -25.96 8.97 -6.84
C ASP A 301 -26.56 8.33 -5.58
N GLY A 302 -26.11 8.78 -4.39
CA GLY A 302 -26.63 8.32 -3.11
C GLY A 302 -25.92 7.09 -2.52
N SER A 303 -24.86 6.58 -3.17
CA SER A 303 -24.00 5.52 -2.63
C SER A 303 -23.41 5.96 -1.28
N ILE A 304 -23.11 7.25 -1.12
CA ILE A 304 -22.76 7.84 0.17
C ILE A 304 -23.96 8.63 0.71
N PRO A 305 -24.68 8.12 1.71
CA PRO A 305 -25.81 8.82 2.31
C PRO A 305 -25.43 10.15 2.95
N LYS A 306 -26.38 11.10 3.03
CA LYS A 306 -26.13 12.41 3.67
C LYS A 306 -25.76 12.35 5.15
N SER A 307 -26.05 11.23 5.83
CA SER A 307 -25.64 10.97 7.21
C SER A 307 -24.16 10.67 7.36
N VAL A 308 -23.46 10.36 6.26
CA VAL A 308 -22.02 10.07 6.26
C VAL A 308 -21.26 11.29 5.77
N THR A 309 -20.33 11.76 6.59
CA THR A 309 -19.42 12.86 6.24
C THR A 309 -18.14 12.28 5.70
N VAL A 310 -17.72 12.74 4.51
CA VAL A 310 -16.44 12.35 3.89
C VAL A 310 -15.49 13.53 3.95
N SER A 311 -14.33 13.32 4.54
CA SER A 311 -13.20 14.26 4.57
C SER A 311 -11.95 13.64 3.96
N LEU A 312 -11.10 14.47 3.38
CA LEU A 312 -9.79 14.07 2.87
C LEU A 312 -8.70 14.62 3.78
N THR A 313 -7.76 13.76 4.15
CA THR A 313 -6.58 14.14 4.92
C THR A 313 -5.32 13.60 4.23
N ASN A 314 -4.16 14.17 4.60
CA ASN A 314 -2.87 13.80 4.00
C ASN A 314 -2.85 13.83 2.47
N ASP A 315 -3.64 14.72 1.86
CA ASP A 315 -3.72 14.86 0.40
C ASP A 315 -2.44 15.52 -0.13
N GLN A 316 -1.55 14.70 -0.69
CA GLN A 316 -0.28 15.13 -1.24
C GLN A 316 -0.46 15.91 -2.57
N SER A 317 -1.63 15.82 -3.22
CA SER A 317 -1.88 16.52 -4.48
C SER A 317 -1.83 18.04 -4.32
N ASN A 318 -2.28 18.56 -3.19
CA ASN A 318 -2.24 19.99 -2.89
C ASN A 318 -0.80 20.51 -2.86
N ASN A 319 0.08 19.81 -2.12
CA ASN A 319 1.50 20.17 -2.07
C ASN A 319 2.15 20.09 -3.47
N THR A 320 1.82 19.06 -4.24
CA THR A 320 2.37 18.88 -5.59
C THR A 320 1.88 19.97 -6.54
N ARG A 321 0.60 20.37 -6.48
CA ARG A 321 0.07 21.50 -7.27
C ARG A 321 0.77 22.81 -6.91
N ASP A 322 0.91 23.09 -5.62
CA ASP A 322 1.59 24.29 -5.14
C ASP A 322 3.05 24.34 -5.60
N MET A 323 3.75 23.21 -5.56
CA MET A 323 5.14 23.13 -6.04
C MET A 323 5.24 23.39 -7.55
N VAL A 324 4.38 22.78 -8.36
CA VAL A 324 4.34 22.99 -9.82
C VAL A 324 4.03 24.45 -10.13
N SER A 325 3.02 25.02 -9.48
CA SER A 325 2.64 26.44 -9.65
C SER A 325 3.76 27.39 -9.22
N ASN A 326 4.45 27.11 -8.11
CA ASN A 326 5.57 27.90 -7.64
C ASN A 326 6.75 27.83 -8.62
N LEU A 327 7.02 26.65 -9.21
CA LEU A 327 8.02 26.53 -10.26
C LEU A 327 7.67 27.38 -11.48
N GLU A 328 6.44 27.26 -12.01
CA GLU A 328 5.96 28.03 -13.17
C GLU A 328 6.10 29.53 -12.92
N ASN A 329 5.69 29.98 -11.74
CA ASN A 329 5.81 31.39 -11.34
C ASN A 329 7.27 31.83 -11.21
N SER A 330 8.15 30.98 -10.66
CA SER A 330 9.58 31.29 -10.50
C SER A 330 10.30 31.38 -11.84
N ILE A 331 9.96 30.48 -12.79
CA ILE A 331 10.47 30.52 -14.16
C ILE A 331 10.05 31.83 -14.83
N LEU A 332 8.76 32.16 -14.77
CA LEU A 332 8.23 33.36 -15.40
C LEU A 332 8.85 34.62 -14.82
N LEU A 333 8.96 34.70 -13.48
CA LEU A 333 9.59 35.81 -12.80
C LEU A 333 11.09 35.92 -13.16
N GLY A 334 11.81 34.78 -13.19
CA GLY A 334 13.22 34.73 -13.59
C GLY A 334 13.44 35.24 -15.01
N ILE A 335 12.61 34.79 -15.95
CA ILE A 335 12.65 35.26 -17.35
C ILE A 335 12.40 36.76 -17.42
N LEU A 336 11.35 37.27 -16.75
CA LEU A 336 11.02 38.69 -16.73
C LEU A 336 12.16 39.53 -16.16
N LEU A 337 12.78 39.10 -15.07
CA LEU A 337 13.87 39.79 -14.43
C LEU A 337 15.11 39.82 -15.33
N VAL A 338 15.51 38.68 -15.91
CA VAL A 338 16.67 38.62 -16.81
C VAL A 338 16.44 39.45 -18.07
N VAL A 339 15.27 39.33 -18.70
CA VAL A 339 14.92 40.11 -19.88
C VAL A 339 14.88 41.61 -19.55
N GLY A 340 14.33 41.98 -18.39
CA GLY A 340 14.30 43.37 -17.93
C GLY A 340 15.68 43.99 -17.74
N VAL A 341 16.60 43.28 -17.08
CA VAL A 341 17.98 43.71 -16.91
C VAL A 341 18.70 43.80 -18.25
N LEU A 342 18.59 42.79 -19.10
CA LEU A 342 19.23 42.77 -20.41
C LEU A 342 18.66 43.84 -21.36
N LEU A 343 17.38 44.14 -21.26
CA LEU A 343 16.73 45.23 -22.01
C LEU A 343 17.41 46.58 -21.71
N PHE A 344 17.68 46.81 -20.45
CA PHE A 344 18.32 48.07 -20.00
C PHE A 344 19.78 48.20 -20.49
N PHE A 345 20.56 47.12 -20.43
CA PHE A 345 21.99 47.16 -20.79
C PHE A 345 22.30 46.84 -22.26
N LEU A 346 21.55 45.91 -22.91
CA LEU A 346 21.89 45.33 -24.22
C LEU A 346 20.86 45.69 -25.31
N GLY A 347 19.77 46.33 -24.92
CA GLY A 347 18.68 46.68 -25.83
C GLY A 347 17.73 45.52 -26.19
N LEU A 348 16.59 45.87 -26.77
CA LEU A 348 15.45 44.98 -26.96
C LEU A 348 15.81 43.69 -27.76
N ARG A 349 16.58 43.83 -28.83
CA ARG A 349 16.90 42.70 -29.71
C ARG A 349 17.67 41.59 -28.99
N ASN A 350 18.69 41.96 -28.23
CA ASN A 350 19.51 40.99 -27.51
C ASN A 350 18.79 40.44 -26.28
N ALA A 351 18.02 41.25 -25.59
CA ALA A 351 17.19 40.82 -24.46
C ALA A 351 16.17 39.76 -24.88
N LEU A 352 15.51 39.93 -26.02
CA LEU A 352 14.55 38.94 -26.55
C LEU A 352 15.21 37.61 -26.93
N PHE A 353 16.42 37.63 -27.51
CA PHE A 353 17.15 36.40 -27.81
C PHE A 353 17.43 35.58 -26.56
N VAL A 354 17.90 36.19 -25.50
CA VAL A 354 18.18 35.51 -24.22
C VAL A 354 16.87 35.08 -23.55
N GLY A 355 15.85 35.98 -23.59
CA GLY A 355 14.51 35.69 -23.05
C GLY A 355 13.83 34.46 -23.68
N VAL A 356 14.13 34.14 -24.95
CA VAL A 356 13.66 32.91 -25.60
C VAL A 356 14.59 31.72 -25.33
N ALA A 357 15.89 31.95 -25.16
CA ALA A 357 16.85 30.88 -24.95
C ALA A 357 16.64 30.17 -23.60
N ILE A 358 16.24 30.89 -22.54
CA ILE A 358 15.99 30.32 -21.21
C ILE A 358 14.85 29.30 -21.23
N PRO A 359 13.61 29.64 -21.65
CA PRO A 359 12.53 28.66 -21.75
C PRO A 359 12.89 27.50 -22.67
N LEU A 360 13.58 27.75 -23.78
CA LEU A 360 13.96 26.70 -24.71
C LEU A 360 14.94 25.70 -24.09
N SER A 361 15.88 26.15 -23.27
CA SER A 361 16.80 25.25 -22.54
C SER A 361 16.05 24.42 -21.49
N MET A 362 15.09 24.99 -20.76
CA MET A 362 14.28 24.26 -19.80
C MET A 362 13.38 23.22 -20.49
N LEU A 363 12.73 23.58 -21.61
CA LEU A 363 11.93 22.66 -22.39
C LEU A 363 12.76 21.50 -22.96
N MET A 364 14.02 21.76 -23.32
CA MET A 364 14.97 20.71 -23.72
C MET A 364 15.32 19.80 -22.55
N SER A 365 15.48 20.34 -21.34
CA SER A 365 15.71 19.53 -20.13
C SER A 365 14.50 18.62 -19.84
N PHE A 366 13.27 19.13 -19.92
CA PHE A 366 12.07 18.29 -19.77
C PHE A 366 12.00 17.17 -20.81
N LEU A 367 12.32 17.48 -22.06
CA LEU A 367 12.32 16.47 -23.13
C LEU A 367 13.35 15.34 -22.87
N ILE A 368 14.53 15.69 -22.34
CA ILE A 368 15.55 14.70 -21.97
C ILE A 368 15.09 13.88 -20.76
N LEU A 369 14.55 14.54 -19.73
CA LEU A 369 14.07 13.85 -18.52
C LEU A 369 12.93 12.90 -18.81
N ASP A 370 11.97 13.31 -19.64
CA ASP A 370 10.87 12.46 -20.11
C ASP A 370 11.39 11.24 -20.88
N ALA A 371 12.34 11.44 -21.81
CA ALA A 371 12.97 10.35 -22.53
C ALA A 371 13.78 9.38 -21.63
N MET A 372 14.21 9.83 -20.44
CA MET A 372 14.86 9.02 -19.42
C MET A 372 13.86 8.35 -18.47
N GLY A 373 12.55 8.61 -18.60
CA GLY A 373 11.51 8.10 -17.72
C GLY A 373 11.54 8.69 -16.31
N VAL A 374 12.08 9.91 -16.15
CA VAL A 374 12.15 10.59 -14.85
C VAL A 374 10.84 11.33 -14.60
N THR A 375 10.29 11.17 -13.39
CA THR A 375 9.08 11.90 -12.95
C THR A 375 9.39 13.33 -12.52
N LEU A 376 8.43 14.23 -12.67
CA LEU A 376 8.54 15.61 -12.20
C LEU A 376 8.24 15.68 -10.70
N ASN A 377 9.26 15.84 -9.89
CA ASN A 377 9.19 15.86 -8.44
C ASN A 377 10.01 17.01 -7.83
N VAL A 378 9.91 17.19 -6.50
CA VAL A 378 10.60 18.26 -5.77
C VAL A 378 12.08 18.34 -6.12
N MET A 379 12.79 17.22 -6.17
CA MET A 379 14.25 17.20 -6.41
C MET A 379 14.59 17.65 -7.83
N VAL A 380 13.82 17.19 -8.82
CA VAL A 380 13.97 17.61 -10.23
C VAL A 380 13.67 19.10 -10.36
N LEU A 381 12.59 19.59 -9.70
CA LEU A 381 12.22 21.00 -9.73
C LEU A 381 13.28 21.93 -9.11
N PHE A 382 13.94 21.49 -8.04
CA PHE A 382 15.04 22.27 -7.44
C PHE A 382 16.33 22.23 -8.27
N SER A 383 16.50 21.23 -9.14
CA SER A 383 17.70 21.10 -9.97
C SER A 383 17.61 21.85 -11.31
N LEU A 384 16.41 22.19 -11.76
CA LEU A 384 16.12 22.96 -12.97
C LEU A 384 16.18 24.46 -12.74
#